data_09273c101dd09b4d251aa25d24fbb01e
#
_entry.id   09273c101dd09b4d251aa25d24fbb01e
#
_cell.length_a   1.000
_cell.length_b   1.000
_cell.length_c   1.000
_cell.angle_alpha   90.00
_cell.angle_beta   90.00
_cell.angle_gamma   90.00
#
_symmetry.space_group_name_H-M   'P 1'
#
loop_
_entity.id
_entity.type
_entity.pdbx_description
1 polymer ?
#
loop_
_entity_poly.entity_id
_entity_poly.type
_entity_poly.pdbx_seq_one_letter_code
_entity_poly.pdbx_strand_id
1 'polypeptide(L)'
;MKKTIAAAVFSAVIGIAFIGCSKQAAKVQNKDKPLVFYNRQPSDPTTGEIDMAVMNWNPQTYYVGVDSLDGGSVQGRLITDYLAASPVSVDRNGDGVIGYVLCIGDMGHNNSTARTEGIRKALGTWNGSTDPGVSKEGSVQVGGRMMRVIELESRAMTGTDGSTWNANAATDAMSGWATRFGTQIDMVVSNNDGMAMGCLQASNYPSGVPIFGYDANADAIEAIGAGRLSGTVSQNTDAQAAGTLQVLRNLLDGLSGSDVYTKGISEADQYGNKITPLMEYISDARALLAKNSGVNIVNCQQYTAGQRDAGIRQTNAPAKKVLLTVFNSGDNWLSSAYVPALRYYAPFMNLDLTIVQGDGQNESSCLDKFTNLNNYDAYAINVVKTNSGRDYTDKLKY
;
A
#
# COMPACT_ATOMS: atom_id res chain seq x y z
N MET A 1 -21.15 99.76 -30.13
CA MET A 1 -22.08 99.19 -29.14
C MET A 1 -22.42 97.76 -29.53
N LYS A 2 -21.80 96.75 -29.02
CA LYS A 2 -22.27 95.36 -29.01
C LYS A 2 -21.67 94.71 -27.80
N LYS A 3 -22.50 94.34 -26.85
CA LYS A 3 -22.11 93.59 -25.61
C LYS A 3 -22.00 92.16 -25.98
N THR A 4 -20.86 91.58 -25.68
CA THR A 4 -20.65 90.13 -25.79
C THR A 4 -20.78 89.53 -24.42
N ILE A 5 -21.69 88.60 -24.23
CA ILE A 5 -21.93 87.84 -23.00
C ILE A 5 -21.09 86.63 -23.11
N ALA A 6 -20.20 86.45 -22.14
CA ALA A 6 -19.40 85.26 -21.99
C ALA A 6 -20.19 84.21 -21.17
N ALA A 7 -20.44 83.06 -21.75
CA ALA A 7 -21.04 81.91 -21.08
C ALA A 7 -19.93 81.04 -20.53
N ALA A 8 -19.91 80.90 -19.19
CA ALA A 8 -19.04 79.94 -18.52
C ALA A 8 -19.66 78.56 -18.57
N VAL A 9 -18.97 77.60 -19.21
CA VAL A 9 -19.36 76.20 -19.21
C VAL A 9 -18.61 75.55 -18.02
N PHE A 10 -19.38 75.08 -17.02
CA PHE A 10 -18.90 74.27 -15.92
C PHE A 10 -18.88 72.80 -16.41
N SER A 11 -17.69 72.23 -16.67
CA SER A 11 -17.53 70.81 -16.91
C SER A 11 -17.35 70.10 -15.55
N ALA A 12 -18.40 69.41 -15.13
CA ALA A 12 -18.33 68.48 -14.00
C ALA A 12 -17.63 67.20 -14.44
N VAL A 13 -16.40 66.99 -14.01
CA VAL A 13 -15.71 65.70 -14.16
C VAL A 13 -16.22 64.75 -13.06
N ILE A 14 -17.07 63.79 -13.45
CA ILE A 14 -17.44 62.68 -12.57
C ILE A 14 -16.29 61.71 -12.61
N GLY A 15 -15.47 61.70 -11.55
CA GLY A 15 -14.46 60.69 -11.31
C GLY A 15 -15.12 59.40 -10.88
N ILE A 16 -15.26 58.45 -11.81
CA ILE A 16 -15.62 57.06 -11.46
C ILE A 16 -14.38 56.41 -10.83
N ALA A 17 -14.38 56.32 -9.50
CA ALA A 17 -13.43 55.52 -8.80
C ALA A 17 -13.73 54.04 -9.08
N PHE A 18 -12.98 53.41 -9.95
CA PHE A 18 -12.94 51.95 -10.05
C PHE A 18 -12.33 51.43 -8.76
N ILE A 19 -13.17 51.01 -7.82
CA ILE A 19 -12.73 50.14 -6.72
C ILE A 19 -12.48 48.79 -7.37
N GLY A 20 -11.24 48.61 -7.82
CA GLY A 20 -10.71 47.29 -8.20
C GLY A 20 -10.70 46.42 -6.96
N CYS A 21 -11.75 45.63 -6.73
CA CYS A 21 -11.68 44.48 -5.89
C CYS A 21 -10.66 43.52 -6.54
N SER A 22 -9.38 43.69 -6.23
CA SER A 22 -8.41 42.62 -6.39
C SER A 22 -8.89 41.52 -5.46
N LYS A 23 -9.55 40.49 -5.99
CA LYS A 23 -9.69 39.23 -5.29
C LYS A 23 -8.28 38.76 -5.01
N GLN A 24 -7.76 39.06 -3.82
CA GLN A 24 -6.54 38.50 -3.31
C GLN A 24 -6.77 37.00 -3.35
N ALA A 25 -6.05 36.30 -4.24
CA ALA A 25 -6.16 34.84 -4.32
C ALA A 25 -5.98 34.31 -2.91
N ALA A 26 -6.97 33.60 -2.41
CA ALA A 26 -6.93 33.05 -1.06
C ALA A 26 -5.62 32.28 -0.93
N LYS A 27 -4.78 32.64 0.05
CA LYS A 27 -3.51 31.97 0.30
C LYS A 27 -3.84 30.51 0.57
N VAL A 28 -3.29 29.59 -0.20
CA VAL A 28 -3.47 28.16 0.02
C VAL A 28 -2.92 27.84 1.41
N GLN A 29 -3.82 27.43 2.32
CA GLN A 29 -3.44 27.03 3.67
C GLN A 29 -2.63 25.74 3.58
N ASN A 30 -1.72 25.54 4.52
CA ASN A 30 -0.95 24.31 4.66
C ASN A 30 -0.03 23.91 3.49
N LYS A 31 0.11 24.75 2.44
CA LYS A 31 0.94 24.44 1.27
C LYS A 31 2.43 24.28 1.60
N ASP A 32 2.89 24.86 2.69
CA ASP A 32 4.28 24.82 3.13
C ASP A 32 4.54 23.70 4.16
N LYS A 33 3.54 22.84 4.42
CA LYS A 33 3.67 21.74 5.39
C LYS A 33 4.03 20.43 4.69
N PRO A 34 4.85 19.58 5.34
CA PRO A 34 5.14 18.24 4.84
C PRO A 34 3.89 17.40 4.63
N LEU A 35 3.86 16.67 3.51
CA LEU A 35 2.81 15.75 3.14
C LEU A 35 3.45 14.43 2.71
N VAL A 36 3.13 13.34 3.39
CA VAL A 36 3.59 12.00 3.01
C VAL A 36 2.38 11.12 2.75
N PHE A 37 2.24 10.67 1.51
CA PHE A 37 1.36 9.54 1.21
C PHE A 37 2.06 8.26 1.64
N TYR A 38 1.32 7.32 2.23
CA TYR A 38 1.93 6.09 2.70
C TYR A 38 1.05 4.87 2.40
N ASN A 39 1.66 3.68 2.36
CA ASN A 39 1.05 2.39 2.04
C ASN A 39 0.46 2.36 0.63
N ARG A 40 -0.70 2.97 0.39
CA ARG A 40 -1.32 3.01 -0.94
C ARG A 40 -0.76 4.17 -1.76
N GLN A 41 -0.25 3.84 -2.94
CA GLN A 41 0.27 4.82 -3.89
C GLN A 41 -0.85 5.74 -4.38
N PRO A 42 -0.67 7.08 -4.33
CA PRO A 42 -1.58 7.97 -5.05
C PRO A 42 -1.35 7.81 -6.56
N SER A 43 -2.32 7.22 -7.24
CA SER A 43 -2.18 6.82 -8.66
C SER A 43 -3.03 7.69 -9.57
N ASP A 44 -2.50 7.97 -10.75
CA ASP A 44 -3.25 8.60 -11.84
C ASP A 44 -4.35 7.62 -12.32
N PRO A 45 -5.61 8.05 -12.40
CA PRO A 45 -6.74 7.18 -12.73
C PRO A 45 -6.69 6.61 -14.15
N THR A 46 -5.88 7.19 -15.03
CA THR A 46 -5.79 6.78 -16.44
C THR A 46 -4.66 5.77 -16.66
N THR A 47 -3.50 6.02 -16.02
CA THR A 47 -2.29 5.21 -16.24
C THR A 47 -2.04 4.18 -15.16
N GLY A 48 -2.59 4.37 -13.95
CA GLY A 48 -2.26 3.57 -12.77
C GLY A 48 -0.90 3.88 -12.15
N GLU A 49 -0.09 4.70 -12.81
CA GLU A 49 1.20 5.16 -12.34
C GLU A 49 1.04 6.17 -11.19
N ILE A 50 2.13 6.51 -10.52
CA ILE A 50 2.10 7.52 -9.46
C ILE A 50 1.59 8.87 -10.01
N ASP A 51 0.60 9.48 -9.36
CA ASP A 51 0.04 10.77 -9.80
C ASP A 51 1.00 11.92 -9.50
N MET A 52 1.76 12.32 -10.51
CA MET A 52 2.73 13.40 -10.38
C MET A 52 2.07 14.77 -10.13
N ALA A 53 0.80 14.96 -10.45
CA ALA A 53 0.09 16.19 -10.07
C ALA A 53 -0.15 16.26 -8.56
N VAL A 54 -0.42 15.12 -7.94
CA VAL A 54 -0.51 14.99 -6.47
C VAL A 54 0.88 15.16 -5.84
N MET A 55 1.89 14.46 -6.36
CA MET A 55 3.26 14.52 -5.83
C MET A 55 3.88 15.93 -5.95
N ASN A 56 3.48 16.69 -6.96
CA ASN A 56 3.92 18.06 -7.17
C ASN A 56 3.06 19.12 -6.43
N TRP A 57 2.17 18.68 -5.52
CA TRP A 57 1.37 19.62 -4.74
C TRP A 57 2.22 20.64 -3.96
N ASN A 58 3.32 20.18 -3.35
CA ASN A 58 4.39 21.03 -2.84
C ASN A 58 5.75 20.31 -2.89
N PRO A 59 6.88 21.01 -2.68
CA PRO A 59 8.22 20.40 -2.69
C PRO A 59 8.45 19.38 -1.55
N GLN A 60 7.61 19.38 -0.52
CA GLN A 60 7.70 18.50 0.65
C GLN A 60 6.68 17.36 0.60
N THR A 61 6.20 17.02 -0.61
CA THR A 61 5.29 15.87 -0.82
C THR A 61 6.09 14.64 -1.23
N TYR A 62 5.93 13.54 -0.49
CA TYR A 62 6.63 12.26 -0.71
C TYR A 62 5.64 11.10 -0.64
N TYR A 63 6.05 9.96 -1.18
CA TYR A 63 5.36 8.70 -1.00
C TYR A 63 6.29 7.69 -0.33
N VAL A 64 5.76 6.95 0.65
CA VAL A 64 6.47 5.83 1.30
C VAL A 64 5.57 4.60 1.26
N GLY A 65 6.05 3.55 0.63
CA GLY A 65 5.28 2.32 0.45
C GLY A 65 6.16 1.11 0.21
N VAL A 66 5.59 0.10 -0.42
CA VAL A 66 6.28 -1.11 -0.83
C VAL A 66 6.56 -1.10 -2.33
N ASP A 67 7.65 -1.71 -2.75
CA ASP A 67 7.87 -2.01 -4.17
C ASP A 67 6.92 -3.15 -4.59
N SER A 68 5.80 -2.78 -5.20
CA SER A 68 4.74 -3.71 -5.57
C SER A 68 5.20 -4.75 -6.60
N LEU A 69 6.02 -4.34 -7.58
CA LEU A 69 6.52 -5.24 -8.64
C LEU A 69 7.53 -6.24 -8.08
N ASP A 70 8.43 -5.78 -7.22
CA ASP A 70 9.31 -6.67 -6.46
C ASP A 70 8.49 -7.65 -5.62
N GLY A 71 7.45 -7.18 -4.93
CA GLY A 71 6.55 -8.00 -4.12
C GLY A 71 5.91 -9.14 -4.90
N GLY A 72 5.32 -8.84 -6.06
CA GLY A 72 4.76 -9.86 -6.95
C GLY A 72 5.80 -10.87 -7.43
N SER A 73 7.01 -10.39 -7.75
CA SER A 73 8.12 -11.24 -8.15
C SER A 73 8.61 -12.14 -7.02
N VAL A 74 8.69 -11.64 -5.78
CA VAL A 74 9.06 -12.42 -4.58
C VAL A 74 8.02 -13.50 -4.31
N GLN A 75 6.71 -13.18 -4.40
CA GLN A 75 5.66 -14.16 -4.21
C GLN A 75 5.72 -15.26 -5.29
N GLY A 76 5.92 -14.89 -6.54
CA GLY A 76 6.11 -15.84 -7.63
C GLY A 76 7.29 -16.77 -7.39
N ARG A 77 8.46 -16.24 -6.99
CA ARG A 77 9.64 -17.07 -6.65
C ARG A 77 9.37 -18.00 -5.47
N LEU A 78 8.75 -17.50 -4.39
CA LEU A 78 8.42 -18.33 -3.23
C LEU A 78 7.61 -19.57 -3.62
N ILE A 79 6.64 -19.40 -4.52
CA ILE A 79 5.81 -20.49 -5.04
C ILE A 79 6.63 -21.45 -5.91
N THR A 80 7.39 -20.92 -6.87
CA THR A 80 8.19 -21.77 -7.78
C THR A 80 9.30 -22.52 -7.06
N ASP A 81 9.93 -21.91 -6.07
CA ASP A 81 10.94 -22.57 -5.22
C ASP A 81 10.32 -23.73 -4.41
N TYR A 82 9.13 -23.51 -3.85
CA TYR A 82 8.38 -24.57 -3.17
C TYR A 82 8.06 -25.73 -4.13
N LEU A 83 7.53 -25.45 -5.32
CA LEU A 83 7.21 -26.48 -6.30
C LEU A 83 8.45 -27.22 -6.81
N ALA A 84 9.55 -26.49 -7.05
CA ALA A 84 10.81 -27.09 -7.50
C ALA A 84 11.41 -28.06 -6.45
N ALA A 85 11.28 -27.71 -5.16
CA ALA A 85 11.74 -28.56 -4.05
C ALA A 85 10.76 -29.69 -3.70
N SER A 86 9.51 -29.60 -4.15
CA SER A 86 8.46 -30.56 -3.81
C SER A 86 8.57 -31.85 -4.60
N PRO A 87 8.28 -33.01 -4.02
CA PRO A 87 8.08 -34.23 -4.78
C PRO A 87 6.86 -34.11 -5.69
N VAL A 88 6.80 -34.95 -6.74
CA VAL A 88 5.68 -35.00 -7.71
C VAL A 88 4.30 -35.20 -7.06
N SER A 89 4.23 -35.59 -5.81
CA SER A 89 3.01 -35.71 -5.02
C SER A 89 2.21 -34.40 -4.81
N VAL A 90 2.71 -33.25 -5.26
CA VAL A 90 1.92 -32.00 -5.34
C VAL A 90 0.75 -32.16 -6.33
N ASP A 91 0.95 -32.90 -7.43
CA ASP A 91 -0.11 -33.36 -8.33
C ASP A 91 -0.95 -34.43 -7.61
N ARG A 92 -2.04 -34.00 -7.00
CA ARG A 92 -2.82 -34.82 -6.06
C ARG A 92 -3.67 -35.90 -6.74
N ASN A 93 -4.11 -35.65 -7.95
CA ASN A 93 -4.95 -36.61 -8.71
C ASN A 93 -4.13 -37.42 -9.73
N GLY A 94 -2.85 -37.08 -9.92
CA GLY A 94 -1.93 -37.79 -10.80
C GLY A 94 -2.20 -37.57 -12.30
N ASP A 95 -2.87 -36.46 -12.65
CA ASP A 95 -3.22 -36.16 -14.05
C ASP A 95 -2.11 -35.46 -14.84
N GLY A 96 -0.99 -35.17 -14.19
CA GLY A 96 0.17 -34.49 -14.82
C GLY A 96 0.02 -32.97 -14.91
N VAL A 97 -0.97 -32.40 -14.23
CA VAL A 97 -1.26 -30.97 -14.21
C VAL A 97 -1.22 -30.46 -12.78
N ILE A 98 -0.74 -29.25 -12.57
CA ILE A 98 -0.84 -28.50 -11.32
C ILE A 98 -2.00 -27.51 -11.43
N GLY A 99 -3.11 -27.80 -10.81
CA GLY A 99 -4.29 -26.93 -10.76
C GLY A 99 -4.21 -25.98 -9.57
N TYR A 100 -4.39 -24.66 -9.80
CA TYR A 100 -4.46 -23.71 -8.70
C TYR A 100 -5.66 -22.77 -8.80
N VAL A 101 -6.06 -22.24 -7.65
CA VAL A 101 -7.05 -21.16 -7.54
C VAL A 101 -6.39 -19.92 -6.95
N LEU A 102 -6.86 -18.71 -7.33
CA LEU A 102 -6.23 -17.45 -6.96
C LEU A 102 -7.24 -16.47 -6.33
N CYS A 103 -6.97 -16.09 -5.08
CA CYS A 103 -7.66 -15.00 -4.41
C CYS A 103 -6.99 -13.66 -4.78
N ILE A 104 -7.71 -12.83 -5.54
CA ILE A 104 -7.27 -11.50 -5.94
C ILE A 104 -7.80 -10.47 -4.94
N GLY A 105 -6.99 -9.46 -4.61
CA GLY A 105 -7.36 -8.37 -3.72
C GLY A 105 -8.28 -7.34 -4.37
N ASP A 106 -8.02 -6.06 -4.06
CA ASP A 106 -8.77 -4.92 -4.61
C ASP A 106 -8.42 -4.71 -6.09
N MET A 107 -9.41 -4.79 -6.96
CA MET A 107 -9.23 -4.53 -8.39
C MET A 107 -8.87 -3.06 -8.63
N GLY A 108 -7.81 -2.83 -9.40
CA GLY A 108 -7.28 -1.47 -9.63
C GLY A 108 -6.31 -0.96 -8.56
N HIS A 109 -6.07 -1.73 -7.51
CA HIS A 109 -5.00 -1.44 -6.56
C HIS A 109 -3.66 -1.94 -7.10
N ASN A 110 -2.64 -1.06 -7.13
CA ASN A 110 -1.31 -1.38 -7.67
C ASN A 110 -0.70 -2.67 -7.08
N ASN A 111 -0.82 -2.90 -5.77
CA ASN A 111 -0.30 -4.12 -5.13
C ASN A 111 -1.05 -5.37 -5.61
N SER A 112 -2.37 -5.31 -5.73
CA SER A 112 -3.17 -6.45 -6.21
C SER A 112 -2.79 -6.81 -7.64
N THR A 113 -2.68 -5.80 -8.50
CA THR A 113 -2.23 -5.94 -9.89
C THR A 113 -0.85 -6.59 -9.96
N ALA A 114 0.13 -6.02 -9.26
CA ALA A 114 1.51 -6.49 -9.28
C ALA A 114 1.68 -7.91 -8.72
N ARG A 115 0.99 -8.24 -7.61
CA ARG A 115 1.01 -9.60 -7.04
C ARG A 115 0.38 -10.61 -7.99
N THR A 116 -0.78 -10.32 -8.57
CA THR A 116 -1.46 -11.20 -9.54
C THR A 116 -0.60 -11.42 -10.79
N GLU A 117 -0.01 -10.34 -11.33
CA GLU A 117 0.91 -10.42 -12.47
C GLU A 117 2.15 -11.27 -12.14
N GLY A 118 2.78 -11.03 -10.99
CA GLY A 118 3.97 -11.76 -10.56
C GLY A 118 3.73 -13.26 -10.40
N ILE A 119 2.60 -13.65 -9.78
CA ILE A 119 2.16 -15.05 -9.63
C ILE A 119 1.97 -15.68 -11.02
N ARG A 120 1.19 -15.04 -11.88
CA ARG A 120 0.88 -15.58 -13.23
C ARG A 120 2.13 -15.68 -14.10
N LYS A 121 3.05 -14.70 -14.03
CA LYS A 121 4.33 -14.77 -14.74
C LYS A 121 5.19 -15.93 -14.26
N ALA A 122 5.32 -16.11 -12.95
CA ALA A 122 6.12 -17.18 -12.36
C ALA A 122 5.59 -18.58 -12.70
N LEU A 123 4.25 -18.73 -12.75
CA LEU A 123 3.58 -19.99 -13.11
C LEU A 123 3.37 -20.17 -14.61
N GLY A 124 3.80 -19.21 -15.43
CA GLY A 124 3.64 -19.24 -16.88
C GLY A 124 2.20 -19.04 -17.38
N THR A 125 1.28 -18.68 -16.50
CA THR A 125 -0.15 -18.46 -16.81
C THR A 125 -0.49 -17.00 -17.16
N TRP A 126 0.52 -16.14 -17.31
CA TRP A 126 0.34 -14.73 -17.68
C TRP A 126 -0.13 -14.56 -19.13
N ASN A 127 -1.26 -13.93 -19.32
CA ASN A 127 -1.87 -13.65 -20.62
C ASN A 127 -2.02 -12.14 -20.94
N GLY A 128 -1.32 -11.28 -20.18
CA GLY A 128 -1.42 -9.82 -20.34
C GLY A 128 -2.51 -9.15 -19.51
N SER A 129 -3.28 -9.91 -18.71
CA SER A 129 -4.35 -9.36 -17.86
C SER A 129 -4.25 -9.86 -16.43
N THR A 130 -4.63 -9.01 -15.49
CA THR A 130 -4.83 -9.32 -14.07
C THR A 130 -6.29 -9.60 -13.72
N ASP A 131 -7.18 -9.51 -14.70
CA ASP A 131 -8.61 -9.75 -14.48
C ASP A 131 -8.87 -11.15 -13.89
N PRO A 132 -9.87 -11.26 -12.98
CA PRO A 132 -10.34 -12.55 -12.51
C PRO A 132 -10.97 -13.34 -13.66
N GLY A 133 -11.11 -14.62 -13.49
CA GLY A 133 -11.77 -15.46 -14.48
C GLY A 133 -11.26 -16.88 -14.47
N VAL A 134 -11.52 -17.54 -15.58
CA VAL A 134 -11.31 -18.97 -15.74
C VAL A 134 -10.09 -19.27 -16.60
N SER A 135 -9.52 -20.41 -16.30
CA SER A 135 -8.59 -21.20 -17.10
C SER A 135 -7.50 -20.42 -17.86
N LYS A 136 -6.39 -20.21 -17.18
CA LYS A 136 -5.14 -19.79 -17.82
C LYS A 136 -4.14 -20.93 -17.71
N GLU A 137 -3.38 -21.18 -18.77
CA GLU A 137 -2.46 -22.30 -18.85
C GLU A 137 -1.02 -21.85 -18.90
N GLY A 138 -0.14 -22.65 -18.32
CA GLY A 138 1.29 -22.44 -18.30
C GLY A 138 2.07 -23.71 -18.00
N SER A 139 3.32 -23.53 -17.60
CA SER A 139 4.18 -24.63 -17.18
C SER A 139 5.18 -24.18 -16.12
N VAL A 140 5.52 -25.09 -15.19
CA VAL A 140 6.45 -24.83 -14.08
C VAL A 140 7.27 -26.07 -13.76
N GLN A 141 8.44 -25.89 -13.16
CA GLN A 141 9.27 -26.98 -12.61
C GLN A 141 8.65 -27.50 -11.29
N VAL A 142 8.42 -28.82 -11.20
CA VAL A 142 7.96 -29.52 -9.99
C VAL A 142 8.87 -30.72 -9.77
N GLY A 143 9.60 -30.75 -8.67
CA GLY A 143 10.51 -31.85 -8.36
C GLY A 143 11.50 -32.21 -9.47
N GLY A 144 11.99 -31.21 -10.22
CA GLY A 144 12.90 -31.37 -11.34
C GLY A 144 12.26 -31.73 -12.68
N ARG A 145 10.94 -31.77 -12.78
CA ARG A 145 10.18 -32.03 -14.03
C ARG A 145 9.35 -30.83 -14.43
N MET A 146 9.29 -30.55 -15.74
CA MET A 146 8.30 -29.56 -16.25
C MET A 146 6.91 -30.17 -16.22
N MET A 147 6.00 -29.49 -15.55
CA MET A 147 4.58 -29.86 -15.47
C MET A 147 3.71 -28.74 -16.05
N ARG A 148 2.60 -29.10 -16.63
CA ARG A 148 1.55 -28.18 -17.05
C ARG A 148 0.93 -27.56 -15.81
N VAL A 149 0.58 -26.26 -15.87
CA VAL A 149 -0.13 -25.53 -14.81
C VAL A 149 -1.41 -24.96 -15.37
N ILE A 150 -2.46 -25.01 -14.58
CA ILE A 150 -3.74 -24.39 -14.91
C ILE A 150 -4.21 -23.52 -13.74
N GLU A 151 -4.46 -22.23 -13.99
CA GLU A 151 -5.30 -21.42 -13.12
C GLU A 151 -6.76 -21.87 -13.34
N LEU A 152 -7.28 -22.66 -12.42
CA LEU A 152 -8.63 -23.21 -12.51
C LEU A 152 -9.70 -22.12 -12.45
N GLU A 153 -9.54 -21.22 -11.48
CA GLU A 153 -10.37 -20.03 -11.33
C GLU A 153 -9.65 -18.99 -10.47
N SER A 154 -9.94 -17.72 -10.71
CA SER A 154 -9.55 -16.61 -9.85
C SER A 154 -10.73 -15.69 -9.59
N ARG A 155 -10.73 -15.03 -8.43
CA ARG A 155 -11.80 -14.13 -8.04
C ARG A 155 -11.27 -12.98 -7.20
N ALA A 156 -11.82 -11.77 -7.42
CA ALA A 156 -11.64 -10.65 -6.52
C ALA A 156 -12.45 -10.89 -5.24
N MET A 157 -11.77 -10.82 -4.08
CA MET A 157 -12.36 -11.10 -2.79
C MET A 157 -13.01 -9.83 -2.23
N THR A 158 -14.25 -9.60 -2.66
CA THR A 158 -15.08 -8.46 -2.24
C THR A 158 -16.27 -8.98 -1.42
N GLY A 159 -16.41 -8.43 -0.21
CA GLY A 159 -17.54 -8.73 0.67
C GLY A 159 -18.85 -8.13 0.16
N THR A 160 -19.96 -8.57 0.74
CA THR A 160 -21.30 -8.05 0.39
C THR A 160 -21.49 -6.59 0.76
N ASP A 161 -20.68 -6.07 1.66
CA ASP A 161 -20.59 -4.66 2.05
C ASP A 161 -19.68 -3.81 1.16
N GLY A 162 -19.08 -4.41 0.12
CA GLY A 162 -18.13 -3.79 -0.78
C GLY A 162 -16.69 -3.72 -0.26
N SER A 163 -16.41 -4.26 0.93
CA SER A 163 -15.04 -4.35 1.45
C SER A 163 -14.20 -5.30 0.59
N THR A 164 -13.01 -4.84 0.18
CA THR A 164 -12.05 -5.64 -0.61
C THR A 164 -11.03 -6.32 0.32
N TRP A 165 -10.21 -7.24 -0.21
CA TRP A 165 -9.28 -8.07 0.57
C TRP A 165 -9.98 -8.90 1.65
N ASN A 166 -11.22 -9.32 1.36
CA ASN A 166 -12.16 -9.82 2.35
C ASN A 166 -11.96 -11.33 2.61
N ALA A 167 -11.62 -11.67 3.86
CA ALA A 167 -11.37 -13.05 4.29
C ALA A 167 -12.64 -13.94 4.19
N ASN A 168 -13.83 -13.40 4.51
CA ASN A 168 -15.07 -14.16 4.42
C ASN A 168 -15.41 -14.48 2.95
N ALA A 169 -15.21 -13.52 2.04
CA ALA A 169 -15.37 -13.78 0.61
C ALA A 169 -14.40 -14.85 0.11
N ALA A 170 -13.18 -14.92 0.67
CA ALA A 170 -12.23 -15.99 0.35
C ALA A 170 -12.67 -17.35 0.91
N THR A 171 -13.27 -17.40 2.11
CA THR A 171 -13.87 -18.63 2.67
C THR A 171 -14.96 -19.17 1.78
N ASP A 172 -15.88 -18.31 1.34
CA ASP A 172 -16.99 -18.67 0.47
C ASP A 172 -16.51 -19.13 -0.91
N ALA A 173 -15.54 -18.39 -1.50
CA ALA A 173 -14.95 -18.76 -2.77
C ALA A 173 -14.26 -20.14 -2.68
N MET A 174 -13.46 -20.36 -1.64
CA MET A 174 -12.75 -21.63 -1.44
C MET A 174 -13.72 -22.81 -1.28
N SER A 175 -14.80 -22.61 -0.54
CA SER A 175 -15.86 -23.63 -0.38
C SER A 175 -16.49 -24.02 -1.72
N GLY A 176 -16.76 -23.02 -2.56
CA GLY A 176 -17.27 -23.22 -3.92
C GLY A 176 -16.26 -23.92 -4.83
N TRP A 177 -15.00 -23.50 -4.79
CA TRP A 177 -13.92 -24.09 -5.59
C TRP A 177 -13.64 -25.54 -5.19
N ALA A 178 -13.58 -25.83 -3.88
CA ALA A 178 -13.38 -27.21 -3.40
C ALA A 178 -14.51 -28.12 -3.83
N THR A 179 -15.77 -27.64 -3.84
CA THR A 179 -16.90 -28.39 -4.34
C THR A 179 -16.83 -28.61 -5.86
N ARG A 180 -16.43 -27.61 -6.62
CA ARG A 180 -16.41 -27.65 -8.10
C ARG A 180 -15.25 -28.44 -8.66
N PHE A 181 -14.05 -28.22 -8.13
CA PHE A 181 -12.78 -28.72 -8.70
C PHE A 181 -12.23 -29.92 -7.93
N GLY A 182 -12.57 -30.08 -6.65
CA GLY A 182 -12.19 -31.25 -5.83
C GLY A 182 -10.70 -31.50 -5.82
N THR A 183 -10.27 -32.67 -6.30
CA THR A 183 -8.88 -33.11 -6.34
C THR A 183 -8.05 -32.44 -7.44
N GLN A 184 -8.62 -31.62 -8.29
CA GLN A 184 -7.89 -30.83 -9.28
C GLN A 184 -7.18 -29.62 -8.63
N ILE A 185 -7.57 -29.25 -7.39
CA ILE A 185 -6.90 -28.15 -6.67
C ILE A 185 -5.63 -28.70 -6.01
N ASP A 186 -4.49 -28.40 -6.57
CA ASP A 186 -3.18 -28.77 -6.06
C ASP A 186 -2.51 -27.64 -5.26
N MET A 187 -2.98 -26.39 -5.45
CA MET A 187 -2.42 -25.23 -4.79
C MET A 187 -3.46 -24.12 -4.67
N VAL A 188 -3.38 -23.35 -3.60
CA VAL A 188 -4.13 -22.10 -3.39
C VAL A 188 -3.13 -20.94 -3.30
N VAL A 189 -3.38 -19.87 -4.02
CA VAL A 189 -2.57 -18.65 -3.96
C VAL A 189 -3.46 -17.47 -3.59
N SER A 190 -2.96 -16.60 -2.72
CA SER A 190 -3.69 -15.43 -2.27
C SER A 190 -2.83 -14.17 -2.34
N ASN A 191 -3.43 -13.07 -2.76
CA ASN A 191 -2.75 -11.78 -2.78
C ASN A 191 -2.47 -11.22 -1.37
N ASN A 192 -3.10 -11.75 -0.30
CA ASN A 192 -2.74 -11.42 1.08
C ASN A 192 -2.99 -12.57 2.06
N ASP A 193 -2.47 -12.44 3.27
CA ASP A 193 -2.59 -13.43 4.33
C ASP A 193 -4.02 -13.53 4.87
N GLY A 194 -4.72 -12.41 5.00
CA GLY A 194 -6.10 -12.42 5.50
C GLY A 194 -7.03 -13.30 4.66
N MET A 195 -6.93 -13.19 3.34
CA MET A 195 -7.69 -14.06 2.43
C MET A 195 -7.18 -15.51 2.43
N ALA A 196 -5.85 -15.73 2.53
CA ALA A 196 -5.28 -17.07 2.65
C ALA A 196 -5.80 -17.78 3.91
N MET A 197 -5.79 -17.08 5.04
CA MET A 197 -6.36 -17.58 6.30
C MET A 197 -7.88 -17.82 6.19
N GLY A 198 -8.59 -16.95 5.45
CA GLY A 198 -10.00 -17.16 5.11
C GLY A 198 -10.23 -18.46 4.33
N CYS A 199 -9.41 -18.75 3.33
CA CYS A 199 -9.49 -20.03 2.60
C CYS A 199 -9.32 -21.24 3.53
N LEU A 200 -8.40 -21.17 4.50
CA LEU A 200 -8.19 -22.24 5.50
C LEU A 200 -9.37 -22.45 6.45
N GLN A 201 -10.29 -21.47 6.57
CA GLN A 201 -11.53 -21.62 7.36
C GLN A 201 -12.65 -22.36 6.60
N ALA A 202 -12.52 -22.55 5.30
CA ALA A 202 -13.52 -23.33 4.54
C ALA A 202 -13.57 -24.77 5.06
N SER A 203 -14.75 -25.23 5.46
CA SER A 203 -14.94 -26.55 6.09
C SER A 203 -14.55 -27.73 5.18
N ASN A 204 -14.54 -27.49 3.87
CA ASN A 204 -14.16 -28.45 2.83
C ASN A 204 -12.82 -28.09 2.18
N TYR A 205 -11.95 -27.30 2.85
CA TYR A 205 -10.59 -27.05 2.38
C TYR A 205 -9.86 -28.38 2.15
N PRO A 206 -9.27 -28.61 0.96
CA PRO A 206 -8.67 -29.91 0.66
C PRO A 206 -7.42 -30.14 1.53
N SER A 207 -7.40 -31.23 2.29
CA SER A 207 -6.29 -31.56 3.18
C SER A 207 -4.96 -31.68 2.43
N GLY A 208 -3.91 -31.05 2.97
CA GLY A 208 -2.55 -31.10 2.43
C GLY A 208 -2.31 -30.25 1.17
N VAL A 209 -3.28 -29.47 0.73
CA VAL A 209 -3.06 -28.49 -0.36
C VAL A 209 -2.22 -27.34 0.15
N PRO A 210 -1.07 -27.03 -0.48
CA PRO A 210 -0.27 -25.88 -0.11
C PRO A 210 -1.02 -24.57 -0.41
N ILE A 211 -0.86 -23.60 0.49
CA ILE A 211 -1.44 -22.26 0.33
C ILE A 211 -0.40 -21.20 0.62
N PHE A 212 -0.40 -20.15 -0.19
CA PHE A 212 0.54 -19.02 -0.12
C PHE A 212 -0.19 -17.71 0.07
N GLY A 213 0.31 -16.90 1.01
CA GLY A 213 -0.21 -15.57 1.33
C GLY A 213 0.78 -14.45 0.99
N TYR A 214 0.52 -13.29 1.58
CA TYR A 214 1.34 -12.10 1.49
C TYR A 214 0.99 -11.19 2.67
N ASP A 215 1.93 -10.51 3.27
CA ASP A 215 1.96 -9.51 4.34
C ASP A 215 2.83 -9.93 5.54
N ALA A 216 3.05 -11.22 5.74
CA ALA A 216 3.71 -11.80 6.92
C ALA A 216 3.01 -11.38 8.23
N ASN A 217 1.69 -11.47 8.26
CA ASN A 217 0.89 -11.24 9.46
C ASN A 217 1.24 -12.26 10.55
N ALA A 218 1.06 -11.90 11.81
CA ALA A 218 1.45 -12.74 12.95
C ALA A 218 0.75 -14.12 12.93
N ASP A 219 -0.54 -14.15 12.60
CA ASP A 219 -1.34 -15.38 12.46
C ASP A 219 -0.89 -16.25 11.27
N ALA A 220 -0.46 -15.63 10.17
CA ALA A 220 0.11 -16.32 9.03
C ALA A 220 1.49 -16.93 9.38
N ILE A 221 2.34 -16.20 10.08
CA ILE A 221 3.62 -16.72 10.58
C ILE A 221 3.42 -17.92 11.51
N GLU A 222 2.45 -17.83 12.44
CA GLU A 222 2.07 -18.95 13.29
C GLU A 222 1.56 -20.15 12.46
N ALA A 223 0.74 -19.87 11.43
CA ALA A 223 0.24 -20.92 10.54
C ALA A 223 1.33 -21.59 9.72
N ILE A 224 2.38 -20.86 9.30
CA ILE A 224 3.57 -21.42 8.65
C ILE A 224 4.32 -22.34 9.64
N GLY A 225 4.56 -21.87 10.87
CA GLY A 225 5.21 -22.65 11.91
C GLY A 225 4.48 -23.94 12.26
N ALA A 226 3.15 -23.93 12.14
CA ALA A 226 2.26 -25.10 12.34
C ALA A 226 2.07 -25.96 11.08
N GLY A 227 2.69 -25.59 9.93
CA GLY A 227 2.55 -26.33 8.67
C GLY A 227 1.19 -26.18 7.97
N ARG A 228 0.38 -25.18 8.36
CA ARG A 228 -0.94 -24.92 7.75
C ARG A 228 -0.88 -23.96 6.57
N LEU A 229 0.07 -23.03 6.56
CA LEU A 229 0.38 -22.12 5.46
C LEU A 229 1.77 -22.47 4.92
N SER A 230 1.97 -22.50 3.62
CA SER A 230 3.23 -22.92 2.99
C SER A 230 4.26 -21.79 2.89
N GLY A 231 3.78 -20.55 2.84
CA GLY A 231 4.63 -19.38 2.82
C GLY A 231 3.86 -18.07 2.65
N THR A 232 4.52 -16.98 2.97
CA THR A 232 4.01 -15.62 2.80
C THR A 232 5.14 -14.69 2.35
N VAL A 233 4.82 -13.47 2.00
CA VAL A 233 5.80 -12.43 1.64
C VAL A 233 5.69 -11.30 2.64
N SER A 234 6.81 -10.91 3.24
CA SER A 234 6.87 -9.68 4.00
C SER A 234 7.02 -8.48 3.08
N GLN A 235 6.14 -7.52 3.23
CA GLN A 235 6.28 -6.21 2.62
C GLN A 235 7.04 -5.21 3.51
N ASN A 236 7.79 -5.68 4.49
CA ASN A 236 8.61 -4.86 5.38
C ASN A 236 7.82 -3.74 6.08
N THR A 237 6.75 -4.10 6.76
CA THR A 237 5.81 -3.17 7.42
C THR A 237 6.51 -2.20 8.36
N ASP A 238 7.45 -2.69 9.16
CA ASP A 238 8.22 -1.86 10.09
C ASP A 238 9.10 -0.86 9.34
N ALA A 239 9.73 -1.26 8.24
CA ALA A 239 10.51 -0.37 7.39
C ALA A 239 9.64 0.74 6.78
N GLN A 240 8.45 0.39 6.27
CA GLN A 240 7.51 1.37 5.73
C GLN A 240 7.04 2.35 6.80
N ALA A 241 6.65 1.87 7.98
CA ALA A 241 6.18 2.72 9.09
C ALA A 241 7.30 3.65 9.59
N ALA A 242 8.47 3.09 9.87
CA ALA A 242 9.64 3.87 10.30
C ALA A 242 10.08 4.87 9.21
N GLY A 243 10.13 4.45 7.95
CA GLY A 243 10.48 5.32 6.81
C GLY A 243 9.49 6.47 6.63
N THR A 244 8.19 6.21 6.74
CA THR A 244 7.14 7.25 6.69
C THR A 244 7.39 8.33 7.76
N LEU A 245 7.60 7.91 8.99
CA LEU A 245 7.80 8.83 10.10
C LEU A 245 9.17 9.54 10.02
N GLN A 246 10.21 8.86 9.56
CA GLN A 246 11.53 9.47 9.41
C GLN A 246 11.56 10.52 8.29
N VAL A 247 10.90 10.26 7.16
CA VAL A 247 10.74 11.26 6.10
C VAL A 247 10.00 12.48 6.63
N LEU A 248 8.90 12.30 7.36
CA LEU A 248 8.19 13.39 8.02
C LEU A 248 9.09 14.15 8.99
N ARG A 249 9.84 13.45 9.84
CA ARG A 249 10.76 14.08 10.80
C ARG A 249 11.84 14.88 10.11
N ASN A 250 12.45 14.35 9.06
CA ASN A 250 13.49 15.02 8.29
C ASN A 250 12.96 16.31 7.64
N LEU A 251 11.77 16.28 7.06
CA LEU A 251 11.11 17.46 6.50
C LEU A 251 10.78 18.51 7.57
N LEU A 252 10.28 18.09 8.72
CA LEU A 252 9.96 18.95 9.86
C LEU A 252 11.20 19.57 10.52
N ASP A 253 12.36 18.93 10.39
CA ASP A 253 13.66 19.46 10.78
C ASP A 253 14.28 20.40 9.73
N GLY A 254 13.58 20.63 8.61
CA GLY A 254 14.01 21.52 7.54
C GLY A 254 15.05 20.91 6.59
N LEU A 255 15.18 19.59 6.58
CA LEU A 255 16.07 18.90 5.64
C LEU A 255 15.51 18.96 4.22
N SER A 256 16.40 18.90 3.24
CA SER A 256 16.07 18.97 1.82
C SER A 256 16.97 18.05 0.99
N GLY A 257 16.61 17.85 -0.28
CA GLY A 257 17.39 17.01 -1.19
C GLY A 257 17.49 15.57 -0.69
N SER A 258 18.65 14.95 -0.82
CA SER A 258 18.89 13.55 -0.43
C SER A 258 18.71 13.29 1.07
N ASP A 259 18.96 14.28 1.92
CA ASP A 259 18.87 14.13 3.37
C ASP A 259 17.47 13.73 3.84
N VAL A 260 16.44 14.11 3.08
CA VAL A 260 15.04 13.77 3.41
C VAL A 260 14.81 12.25 3.46
N TYR A 261 15.44 11.52 2.54
CA TYR A 261 15.20 10.07 2.36
C TYR A 261 16.41 9.19 2.67
N THR A 262 17.51 9.79 3.13
CA THR A 262 18.70 9.01 3.54
C THR A 262 18.98 9.11 5.03
N LYS A 263 18.82 10.31 5.61
CA LYS A 263 19.19 10.53 7.01
C LYS A 263 18.30 9.77 7.97
N GLY A 264 18.90 8.89 8.75
CA GLY A 264 18.22 8.00 9.68
C GLY A 264 17.48 6.83 8.99
N ILE A 265 17.56 6.71 7.67
CA ILE A 265 16.94 5.64 6.88
C ILE A 265 18.01 4.69 6.35
N SER A 266 18.91 5.17 5.54
CA SER A 266 20.01 4.38 4.97
C SER A 266 21.33 4.52 5.72
N GLU A 267 21.49 5.56 6.53
CA GLU A 267 22.66 5.77 7.37
C GLU A 267 22.58 4.94 8.64
N ALA A 268 23.72 4.46 9.10
CA ALA A 268 23.82 3.85 10.42
C ALA A 268 23.75 4.94 11.50
N ASP A 269 23.05 4.63 12.61
CA ASP A 269 23.11 5.44 13.82
C ASP A 269 24.49 5.29 14.50
N GLN A 270 24.67 5.96 15.67
CA GLN A 270 25.92 5.90 16.44
C GLN A 270 26.28 4.49 16.93
N TYR A 271 25.37 3.51 16.87
CA TYR A 271 25.56 2.12 17.23
C TYR A 271 25.70 1.20 16.01
N GLY A 272 25.73 1.73 14.80
CA GLY A 272 25.84 0.98 13.56
C GLY A 272 24.50 0.40 13.05
N ASN A 273 23.36 0.76 13.65
CA ASN A 273 22.04 0.27 13.23
C ASN A 273 21.42 1.19 12.17
N LYS A 274 20.69 0.59 11.23
CA LYS A 274 19.92 1.31 10.21
C LYS A 274 18.44 1.09 10.45
N ILE A 275 17.63 2.12 10.24
CA ILE A 275 16.16 1.99 10.35
C ILE A 275 15.64 1.00 9.31
N THR A 276 16.15 1.10 8.07
CA THR A 276 15.68 0.25 6.98
C THR A 276 16.82 -0.10 6.04
N PRO A 277 17.42 -1.25 6.18
CA PRO A 277 18.49 -1.69 5.26
C PRO A 277 17.96 -1.97 3.85
N LEU A 278 16.62 -2.01 3.65
CA LEU A 278 15.96 -2.52 2.44
C LEU A 278 14.96 -1.52 1.83
N MET A 279 15.29 -0.21 1.83
CA MET A 279 14.48 0.77 1.10
C MET A 279 15.24 1.34 -0.10
N GLU A 280 14.51 1.56 -1.18
CA GLU A 280 14.98 2.20 -2.39
C GLU A 280 14.25 3.51 -2.63
N TYR A 281 14.99 4.54 -3.01
CA TYR A 281 14.43 5.83 -3.37
C TYR A 281 14.33 6.00 -4.88
N ILE A 282 13.13 6.27 -5.36
CA ILE A 282 12.83 6.58 -6.75
C ILE A 282 12.69 8.09 -6.90
N SER A 283 13.74 8.74 -7.43
CA SER A 283 13.88 10.19 -7.45
C SER A 283 12.75 10.91 -8.19
N ASP A 284 12.41 10.42 -9.38
CA ASP A 284 11.43 11.05 -10.25
C ASP A 284 10.01 11.01 -9.68
N ALA A 285 9.74 9.98 -8.87
CA ALA A 285 8.46 9.80 -8.18
C ALA A 285 8.44 10.37 -6.75
N ARG A 286 9.58 10.79 -6.21
CA ARG A 286 9.75 11.11 -4.78
C ARG A 286 9.19 10.01 -3.87
N ALA A 287 9.43 8.77 -4.26
CA ALA A 287 8.94 7.58 -3.58
C ALA A 287 10.08 6.85 -2.87
N LEU A 288 9.85 6.47 -1.62
CA LEU A 288 10.71 5.60 -0.84
C LEU A 288 10.01 4.24 -0.70
N LEU A 289 10.58 3.20 -1.30
CA LEU A 289 9.94 1.89 -1.45
C LEU A 289 10.68 0.81 -0.67
N ALA A 290 9.96 0.12 0.22
CA ALA A 290 10.46 -1.04 0.92
C ALA A 290 10.53 -2.26 0.00
N LYS A 291 11.65 -2.98 0.07
CA LYS A 291 11.82 -4.27 -0.62
C LYS A 291 11.11 -5.38 0.13
N ASN A 292 10.74 -6.41 -0.59
CA ASN A 292 10.00 -7.55 -0.08
C ASN A 292 10.92 -8.75 0.20
N SER A 293 10.47 -9.64 1.06
CA SER A 293 11.18 -10.89 1.35
C SER A 293 10.20 -12.05 1.56
N GLY A 294 10.58 -13.23 1.02
CA GLY A 294 9.82 -14.46 1.22
C GLY A 294 9.99 -15.00 2.63
N VAL A 295 8.90 -15.48 3.22
CA VAL A 295 8.86 -16.16 4.53
C VAL A 295 8.23 -17.53 4.37
N ASN A 296 8.92 -18.56 4.81
CA ASN A 296 8.50 -19.97 4.77
C ASN A 296 8.89 -20.70 6.06
N ILE A 297 8.69 -22.00 6.12
CA ILE A 297 8.96 -22.81 7.31
C ILE A 297 10.42 -22.72 7.79
N VAL A 298 11.37 -22.42 6.90
CA VAL A 298 12.80 -22.37 7.23
C VAL A 298 13.16 -21.12 8.01
N ASN A 299 12.53 -19.97 7.69
CA ASN A 299 12.89 -18.67 8.24
C ASN A 299 11.79 -17.95 9.01
N CYS A 300 10.59 -18.53 9.16
CA CYS A 300 9.47 -17.88 9.82
C CYS A 300 9.75 -17.47 11.28
N GLN A 301 10.55 -18.26 12.01
CA GLN A 301 10.90 -17.94 13.40
C GLN A 301 11.84 -16.73 13.50
N GLN A 302 12.73 -16.55 12.53
CA GLN A 302 13.61 -15.37 12.48
C GLN A 302 12.80 -14.10 12.18
N TYR A 303 11.70 -14.26 11.49
CA TYR A 303 10.84 -13.15 11.10
C TYR A 303 10.10 -12.53 12.29
N THR A 304 9.66 -13.33 13.27
CA THR A 304 8.94 -12.85 14.47
C THR A 304 9.86 -12.23 15.52
N ALA A 305 11.16 -12.50 15.48
CA ALA A 305 12.08 -12.27 16.60
C ALA A 305 12.83 -10.93 16.58
N GLY A 306 12.62 -10.00 15.67
CA GLY A 306 13.53 -8.85 15.66
C GLY A 306 13.19 -7.66 14.81
N GLN A 307 12.00 -7.59 14.26
CA GLN A 307 11.68 -6.56 13.27
C GLN A 307 11.57 -5.14 13.85
N ARG A 308 11.26 -4.99 15.13
CA ARG A 308 11.10 -3.68 15.79
C ARG A 308 12.34 -3.15 16.51
N ASP A 309 13.37 -3.94 16.65
CA ASP A 309 14.63 -3.54 17.30
C ASP A 309 15.69 -2.98 16.32
N ALA A 310 15.32 -2.70 15.09
CA ALA A 310 16.24 -2.10 14.12
C ALA A 310 16.51 -0.64 14.53
N GLY A 311 17.47 -0.47 15.41
CA GLY A 311 18.16 0.74 15.86
C GLY A 311 17.56 2.07 15.43
N ILE A 312 16.44 2.45 16.08
CA ILE A 312 15.74 3.68 15.75
C ILE A 312 16.48 4.83 16.38
N ARG A 313 16.82 5.81 15.57
CA ARG A 313 17.45 7.01 16.02
C ARG A 313 16.48 7.82 16.88
N GLN A 314 16.72 7.89 18.17
CA GLN A 314 16.06 8.85 19.04
C GLN A 314 16.49 10.27 18.67
N THR A 315 15.53 11.17 18.59
CA THR A 315 15.79 12.59 18.37
C THR A 315 15.46 13.40 19.61
N ASN A 316 16.29 14.43 19.89
CA ASN A 316 16.00 15.46 20.89
C ASN A 316 15.32 16.69 20.25
N ALA A 317 14.94 16.62 18.97
CA ALA A 317 14.24 17.68 18.29
C ALA A 317 12.86 17.93 18.94
N PRO A 318 12.30 19.15 18.91
CA PRO A 318 11.00 19.45 19.49
C PRO A 318 9.89 18.55 18.96
N ALA A 319 8.93 18.23 19.84
CA ALA A 319 7.74 17.47 19.46
C ALA A 319 6.99 18.15 18.31
N LYS A 320 6.46 17.35 17.38
CA LYS A 320 5.69 17.80 16.22
C LYS A 320 4.40 17.00 16.09
N LYS A 321 3.33 17.68 15.73
CA LYS A 321 2.00 17.09 15.58
C LYS A 321 1.76 16.65 14.14
N VAL A 322 1.42 15.39 13.96
CA VAL A 322 1.12 14.80 12.65
C VAL A 322 -0.32 14.29 12.63
N LEU A 323 -1.10 14.73 11.65
CA LEU A 323 -2.40 14.14 11.35
C LEU A 323 -2.20 13.00 10.36
N LEU A 324 -2.68 11.82 10.73
CA LEU A 324 -2.52 10.60 9.95
C LEU A 324 -3.88 9.98 9.68
N THR A 325 -4.18 9.70 8.39
CA THR A 325 -5.41 9.02 8.00
C THR A 325 -5.19 7.52 7.87
N VAL A 326 -6.16 6.75 8.34
CA VAL A 326 -6.26 5.30 8.16
C VAL A 326 -7.68 4.97 7.74
N PHE A 327 -7.88 4.00 6.88
CA PHE A 327 -9.21 3.46 6.59
C PHE A 327 -9.38 2.08 7.24
N ASN A 328 -10.63 1.68 7.42
CA ASN A 328 -10.96 0.33 7.89
C ASN A 328 -11.13 -0.57 6.67
N SER A 329 -10.13 -1.38 6.36
CA SER A 329 -10.22 -2.40 5.31
C SER A 329 -10.77 -3.71 5.87
N GLY A 330 -11.29 -4.57 5.00
CA GLY A 330 -11.57 -5.97 5.36
C GLY A 330 -10.31 -6.79 5.66
N ASP A 331 -9.15 -6.18 5.45
CA ASP A 331 -7.83 -6.69 5.75
C ASP A 331 -7.37 -6.19 7.13
N ASN A 332 -6.94 -7.10 7.99
CA ASN A 332 -6.47 -6.79 9.33
C ASN A 332 -5.02 -6.25 9.38
N TRP A 333 -4.27 -6.30 8.27
CA TRP A 333 -2.86 -5.89 8.23
C TRP A 333 -2.64 -4.44 8.68
N LEU A 334 -3.47 -3.49 8.23
CA LEU A 334 -3.37 -2.10 8.67
C LEU A 334 -3.54 -1.96 10.19
N SER A 335 -4.55 -2.62 10.75
CA SER A 335 -4.90 -2.49 12.18
C SER A 335 -3.98 -3.31 13.09
N SER A 336 -3.52 -4.49 12.66
CA SER A 336 -2.73 -5.40 13.48
C SER A 336 -1.22 -5.25 13.30
N ALA A 337 -0.74 -4.72 12.17
CA ALA A 337 0.67 -4.58 11.88
C ALA A 337 1.11 -3.14 11.65
N TYR A 338 0.52 -2.43 10.68
CA TYR A 338 1.03 -1.12 10.25
C TYR A 338 0.80 -0.01 11.29
N VAL A 339 -0.43 0.14 11.78
CA VAL A 339 -0.75 1.16 12.80
C VAL A 339 0.00 0.92 14.12
N PRO A 340 0.11 -0.31 14.63
CA PRO A 340 0.99 -0.60 15.77
C PRO A 340 2.45 -0.24 15.53
N ALA A 341 2.99 -0.47 14.32
CA ALA A 341 4.35 -0.06 13.97
C ALA A 341 4.50 1.47 13.99
N LEU A 342 3.58 2.22 13.37
CA LEU A 342 3.59 3.70 13.43
C LEU A 342 3.58 4.20 14.88
N ARG A 343 2.71 3.65 15.73
CA ARG A 343 2.63 4.03 17.17
C ARG A 343 3.90 3.69 17.93
N TYR A 344 4.58 2.59 17.56
CA TYR A 344 5.84 2.18 18.17
C TYR A 344 6.98 3.14 17.82
N TYR A 345 7.11 3.55 16.55
CA TYR A 345 8.23 4.36 16.08
C TYR A 345 8.08 5.87 16.35
N ALA A 346 6.86 6.37 16.43
CA ALA A 346 6.60 7.80 16.56
C ALA A 346 7.28 8.46 17.78
N PRO A 347 7.27 7.87 19.00
CA PRO A 347 7.93 8.44 20.16
C PRO A 347 9.44 8.64 20.01
N PHE A 348 10.11 7.72 19.30
CA PHE A 348 11.56 7.81 19.07
C PHE A 348 11.93 8.99 18.17
N MET A 349 10.99 9.43 17.33
CA MET A 349 11.14 10.56 16.43
C MET A 349 10.47 11.83 16.97
N ASN A 350 10.01 11.79 18.22
CA ASN A 350 9.28 12.87 18.89
C ASN A 350 8.12 13.41 18.02
N LEU A 351 7.30 12.49 17.49
CA LEU A 351 6.11 12.77 16.69
C LEU A 351 4.86 12.42 17.51
N ASP A 352 3.95 13.38 17.66
CA ASP A 352 2.63 13.20 18.27
C ASP A 352 1.62 12.91 17.16
N LEU A 353 1.18 11.64 17.06
CA LEU A 353 0.30 11.18 16.00
C LEU A 353 -1.17 11.30 16.40
N THR A 354 -1.93 12.10 15.68
CA THR A 354 -3.38 12.03 15.66
C THR A 354 -3.81 11.13 14.52
N ILE A 355 -4.26 9.92 14.84
CA ILE A 355 -4.70 8.95 13.84
C ILE A 355 -6.21 9.03 13.71
N VAL A 356 -6.70 9.41 12.52
CA VAL A 356 -8.12 9.45 12.17
C VAL A 356 -8.46 8.28 11.26
N GLN A 357 -9.47 7.52 11.65
CA GLN A 357 -9.90 6.34 10.91
C GLN A 357 -11.23 6.59 10.22
N GLY A 358 -11.26 6.40 8.91
CA GLY A 358 -12.48 6.40 8.11
C GLY A 358 -13.32 5.13 8.35
N ASP A 359 -14.60 5.20 8.02
CA ASP A 359 -15.53 4.08 8.17
C ASP A 359 -15.48 3.21 6.90
N GLY A 360 -15.12 1.94 7.06
CA GLY A 360 -14.98 1.00 5.95
C GLY A 360 -13.97 1.49 4.91
N GLN A 361 -14.27 1.21 3.64
CA GLN A 361 -13.52 1.70 2.48
C GLN A 361 -14.17 2.93 1.85
N ASN A 362 -14.62 3.86 2.68
CA ASN A 362 -15.28 5.08 2.26
C ASN A 362 -14.32 6.27 2.33
N GLU A 363 -13.88 6.77 1.17
CA GLU A 363 -12.99 7.92 1.08
C GLU A 363 -13.60 9.17 1.74
N SER A 364 -14.89 9.43 1.52
CA SER A 364 -15.57 10.59 2.10
C SER A 364 -15.50 10.56 3.63
N SER A 365 -15.63 9.39 4.25
CA SER A 365 -15.52 9.25 5.70
C SER A 365 -14.11 9.61 6.24
N CYS A 366 -13.05 9.29 5.48
CA CYS A 366 -11.69 9.72 5.82
C CYS A 366 -11.55 11.24 5.66
N LEU A 367 -12.04 11.80 4.55
CA LEU A 367 -11.96 13.24 4.25
C LEU A 367 -12.76 14.09 5.25
N ASP A 368 -13.90 13.60 5.72
CA ASP A 368 -14.73 14.30 6.73
C ASP A 368 -14.03 14.39 8.09
N LYS A 369 -13.23 13.39 8.43
CA LYS A 369 -12.42 13.35 9.65
C LYS A 369 -11.08 14.10 9.52
N PHE A 370 -10.69 14.45 8.30
CA PHE A 370 -9.49 15.22 7.98
C PHE A 370 -9.75 16.72 8.18
N THR A 371 -9.80 17.13 9.46
CA THR A 371 -10.24 18.46 9.90
C THR A 371 -9.23 19.13 10.85
N ASN A 372 -9.46 20.41 11.17
CA ASN A 372 -8.59 21.20 12.06
C ASN A 372 -7.12 21.22 11.61
N LEU A 373 -6.90 21.26 10.30
CA LEU A 373 -5.62 21.07 9.65
C LEU A 373 -4.52 22.03 10.11
N ASN A 374 -4.91 23.24 10.56
CA ASN A 374 -3.97 24.24 11.05
C ASN A 374 -3.27 23.83 12.36
N ASN A 375 -3.84 22.87 13.10
CA ASN A 375 -3.29 22.42 14.38
C ASN A 375 -2.12 21.42 14.22
N TYR A 376 -1.83 21.00 13.02
CA TYR A 376 -0.80 20.00 12.72
C TYR A 376 0.38 20.62 11.98
N ASP A 377 1.57 20.07 12.22
CA ASP A 377 2.81 20.47 11.58
C ASP A 377 3.01 19.74 10.23
N ALA A 378 2.45 18.53 10.09
CA ALA A 378 2.57 17.70 8.90
C ALA A 378 1.39 16.73 8.74
N TYR A 379 1.29 16.10 7.58
CA TYR A 379 0.23 15.16 7.22
C TYR A 379 0.80 13.86 6.69
N ALA A 380 0.21 12.73 7.12
CA ALA A 380 0.43 11.41 6.55
C ALA A 380 -0.90 10.84 6.04
N ILE A 381 -0.97 10.49 4.77
CA ILE A 381 -2.23 10.09 4.13
C ILE A 381 -2.12 8.68 3.57
N ASN A 382 -3.00 7.80 4.07
CA ASN A 382 -3.29 6.54 3.45
C ASN A 382 -4.61 6.68 2.67
N VAL A 383 -4.53 6.80 1.37
CA VAL A 383 -5.72 6.93 0.53
C VAL A 383 -6.55 5.63 0.55
N VAL A 384 -7.87 5.73 0.55
CA VAL A 384 -8.75 4.56 0.45
C VAL A 384 -8.73 4.03 -0.98
N LYS A 385 -8.92 4.92 -1.95
CA LYS A 385 -8.78 4.62 -3.38
C LYS A 385 -7.49 5.23 -3.90
N THR A 386 -6.72 4.47 -4.65
CA THR A 386 -5.42 4.96 -5.16
C THR A 386 -5.53 6.24 -5.98
N ASN A 387 -6.66 6.46 -6.66
CA ASN A 387 -6.90 7.66 -7.47
C ASN A 387 -7.49 8.87 -6.72
N SER A 388 -7.63 8.80 -5.37
CA SER A 388 -8.20 9.90 -4.56
C SER A 388 -7.17 10.83 -3.93
N GLY A 389 -5.91 10.74 -4.31
CA GLY A 389 -4.85 11.61 -3.77
C GLY A 389 -5.15 13.11 -3.95
N ARG A 390 -5.82 13.49 -5.05
CA ARG A 390 -6.21 14.88 -5.33
C ARG A 390 -7.26 15.40 -4.36
N ASP A 391 -8.17 14.58 -3.89
CA ASP A 391 -9.22 14.98 -2.94
C ASP A 391 -8.58 15.47 -1.62
N TYR A 392 -7.51 14.81 -1.16
CA TYR A 392 -6.76 15.24 0.02
C TYR A 392 -5.96 16.53 -0.22
N THR A 393 -5.27 16.65 -1.36
CA THR A 393 -4.54 17.88 -1.67
C THR A 393 -5.50 19.07 -1.86
N ASP A 394 -6.70 18.85 -2.38
CA ASP A 394 -7.75 19.88 -2.46
C ASP A 394 -8.29 20.25 -1.06
N LYS A 395 -8.48 19.27 -0.18
CA LYS A 395 -8.89 19.50 1.22
C LYS A 395 -7.86 20.35 1.98
N LEU A 396 -6.57 20.17 1.71
CA LEU A 396 -5.48 20.94 2.32
C LEU A 396 -5.42 22.42 1.88
N LYS A 397 -6.14 22.80 0.81
CA LYS A 397 -6.16 24.19 0.34
C LYS A 397 -6.96 25.12 1.25
N TYR A 398 -7.88 24.59 2.01
CA TYR A 398 -8.84 25.31 2.84
C TYR A 398 -8.78 24.84 4.29
#